data_79ad0ecdc2dabb5a5d702906a6110109
#
_entry.id   79ad0ecdc2dabb5a5d702906a6110109
#
_cell.length_a   1.000
_cell.length_b   1.000
_cell.length_c   1.000
_cell.angle_alpha   90.00
_cell.angle_beta   90.00
_cell.angle_gamma   90.00
#
_symmetry.space_group_name_H-M   'P 1'
#
loop_
_entity.id
_entity.type
_entity.pdbx_description
1 polymer ?
#
loop_
_entity_poly.entity_id
_entity_poly.type
_entity_poly.pdbx_seq_one_letter_code
_entity_poly.pdbx_strand_id
1 'polypeptide(L)'
;MVRTPRVFIIGGTGAQGISVVRGLVQDGAYAVRALTRDPTSSRSMSLQSLGAVELIEGTWANEKTLRLGFRGCQYAFVNIDGFNAGEKTEMYWAMRAYELALEEGIQFFVYGNLDFVYKKSGYQASVSGKGRIGEWILQQTKANGKRMGVALFTTGPYMEMALGKDTPMSPVIDDRGVVTWRVPLGAGAIPHVALDDCAYYVRWLFDHQQEANGLDLEVAIDHITYDEIAAAFAKVTGRPAKSVDVTMEEYWNSGPFARVPKQTAAGYNADVGDPATMSFRDNFTGFWNMWRLSGGNKGLIQRDYALLDPIHPGRIRSVEQWLRVEDKKDREAGLGGLWERVSDLRPVLKIAEDGRRGKL
;
A
#
# COMPACT_ATOMS: atom_id res chain seq x y z
N MET A 1 11.02 35.12 -5.64
CA MET A 1 11.36 33.71 -5.46
C MET A 1 10.10 32.88 -5.66
N VAL A 2 10.12 31.88 -6.54
CA VAL A 2 9.00 30.94 -6.70
C VAL A 2 8.94 30.12 -5.42
N ARG A 3 7.79 30.09 -4.77
CA ARG A 3 7.60 29.32 -3.53
C ARG A 3 7.57 27.84 -3.88
N THR A 4 8.36 27.01 -3.19
CA THR A 4 8.35 25.54 -3.34
C THR A 4 6.91 25.02 -3.18
N PRO A 5 6.37 24.27 -4.16
CA PRO A 5 5.02 23.74 -4.08
C PRO A 5 4.90 22.77 -2.91
N ARG A 6 3.75 22.82 -2.24
CA ARG A 6 3.49 22.00 -1.05
C ARG A 6 2.46 20.92 -1.33
N VAL A 7 2.76 19.71 -0.89
CA VAL A 7 1.87 18.54 -0.98
C VAL A 7 1.31 18.22 0.41
N PHE A 8 -0.02 18.19 0.55
CA PHE A 8 -0.64 17.63 1.76
C PHE A 8 -0.73 16.12 1.64
N ILE A 9 -0.29 15.39 2.68
CA ILE A 9 -0.25 13.93 2.67
C ILE A 9 -1.06 13.34 3.81
N ILE A 10 -2.08 12.56 3.45
CA ILE A 10 -2.78 11.65 4.36
C ILE A 10 -2.14 10.27 4.23
N GLY A 11 -1.81 9.64 5.37
CA GLY A 11 -1.13 8.35 5.40
C GLY A 11 0.41 8.44 5.34
N GLY A 12 0.99 9.63 5.51
CA GLY A 12 2.44 9.88 5.41
C GLY A 12 3.30 9.03 6.34
N THR A 13 2.80 8.67 7.53
CA THR A 13 3.51 7.80 8.49
C THR A 13 3.27 6.30 8.25
N GLY A 14 2.48 5.91 7.24
CA GLY A 14 2.27 4.52 6.83
C GLY A 14 3.47 3.98 6.04
N ALA A 15 3.48 2.65 5.78
CA ALA A 15 4.56 1.99 5.03
C ALA A 15 4.80 2.65 3.66
N GLN A 16 3.77 2.82 2.85
CA GLN A 16 3.85 3.50 1.55
C GLN A 16 4.17 4.99 1.70
N GLY A 17 3.52 5.66 2.68
CA GLY A 17 3.62 7.11 2.84
C GLY A 17 5.02 7.61 3.17
N ILE A 18 5.80 6.87 3.96
CA ILE A 18 7.19 7.23 4.29
C ILE A 18 8.04 7.32 3.02
N SER A 19 7.93 6.34 2.13
CA SER A 19 8.63 6.34 0.84
C SER A 19 8.19 7.52 -0.04
N VAL A 20 6.87 7.77 -0.11
CA VAL A 20 6.32 8.90 -0.87
C VAL A 20 6.85 10.24 -0.35
N VAL A 21 6.82 10.47 0.96
CA VAL A 21 7.35 11.72 1.56
C VAL A 21 8.82 11.89 1.22
N ARG A 22 9.63 10.81 1.37
CA ARG A 22 11.06 10.84 1.03
C ARG A 22 11.28 11.26 -0.43
N GLY A 23 10.59 10.64 -1.38
CA GLY A 23 10.73 10.95 -2.80
C GLY A 23 10.33 12.38 -3.17
N LEU A 24 9.41 12.99 -2.42
CA LEU A 24 8.98 14.35 -2.67
C LEU A 24 9.98 15.41 -2.15
N VAL A 25 10.64 15.15 -1.02
CA VAL A 25 11.48 16.19 -0.36
C VAL A 25 12.97 16.05 -0.64
N GLN A 26 13.45 14.89 -1.15
CA GLN A 26 14.88 14.57 -1.24
C GLN A 26 15.74 15.55 -2.04
N ASP A 27 15.15 16.25 -3.03
CA ASP A 27 15.84 17.22 -3.90
C ASP A 27 15.32 18.65 -3.72
N GLY A 28 14.44 18.88 -2.73
CA GLY A 28 13.86 20.18 -2.43
C GLY A 28 12.81 20.68 -3.42
N ALA A 29 12.38 19.85 -4.38
CA ALA A 29 11.36 20.25 -5.36
C ALA A 29 9.97 20.41 -4.74
N TYR A 30 9.68 19.69 -3.66
CA TYR A 30 8.43 19.80 -2.92
C TYR A 30 8.67 20.01 -1.43
N ALA A 31 7.77 20.73 -0.78
CA ALA A 31 7.58 20.71 0.65
C ALA A 31 6.38 19.82 0.98
N VAL A 32 6.41 19.14 2.10
CA VAL A 32 5.34 18.24 2.52
C VAL A 32 4.69 18.75 3.79
N ARG A 33 3.37 18.61 3.86
CA ARG A 33 2.57 18.71 5.08
C ARG A 33 1.93 17.36 5.33
N ALA A 34 2.35 16.64 6.36
CA ALA A 34 1.89 15.28 6.65
C ALA A 34 0.95 15.26 7.85
N LEU A 35 -0.21 14.61 7.66
CA LEU A 35 -1.17 14.37 8.75
C LEU A 35 -0.71 13.19 9.59
N THR A 36 -0.69 13.37 10.91
CA THR A 36 -0.37 12.31 11.86
C THR A 36 -1.23 12.42 13.12
N ARG A 37 -1.61 11.28 13.70
CA ARG A 37 -2.30 11.24 15.01
C ARG A 37 -1.34 11.47 16.17
N ASP A 38 -0.04 11.28 15.93
CA ASP A 38 1.01 11.41 16.94
C ASP A 38 2.29 11.96 16.31
N PRO A 39 2.53 13.27 16.49
CA PRO A 39 3.75 13.89 15.98
C PRO A 39 5.02 13.44 16.73
N THR A 40 4.88 12.79 17.88
CA THR A 40 6.00 12.30 18.71
C THR A 40 6.38 10.86 18.42
N SER A 41 5.61 10.15 17.59
CA SER A 41 5.94 8.76 17.21
C SER A 41 7.26 8.70 16.45
N SER A 42 7.97 7.57 16.55
CA SER A 42 9.23 7.35 15.83
C SER A 42 9.10 7.58 14.31
N ARG A 43 7.99 7.16 13.71
CA ARG A 43 7.71 7.38 12.28
C ARG A 43 7.51 8.86 11.96
N SER A 44 6.80 9.61 12.81
CA SER A 44 6.60 11.05 12.63
C SER A 44 7.93 11.80 12.75
N MET A 45 8.74 11.49 13.76
CA MET A 45 10.07 12.10 13.93
C MET A 45 11.00 11.77 12.76
N SER A 46 10.96 10.53 12.27
CA SER A 46 11.71 10.12 11.07
C SER A 46 11.30 10.92 9.83
N LEU A 47 10.01 11.22 9.65
CA LEU A 47 9.57 12.09 8.56
C LEU A 47 10.12 13.51 8.68
N GLN A 48 10.09 14.10 9.87
CA GLN A 48 10.62 15.46 10.10
C GLN A 48 12.12 15.55 9.81
N SER A 49 12.88 14.48 10.07
CA SER A 49 14.32 14.44 9.77
C SER A 49 14.65 14.45 8.28
N LEU A 50 13.67 14.21 7.39
CA LEU A 50 13.87 14.28 5.94
C LEU A 50 13.97 15.70 5.38
N GLY A 51 13.72 16.74 6.17
CA GLY A 51 13.88 18.14 5.75
C GLY A 51 12.56 18.93 5.68
N ALA A 52 12.11 19.34 4.50
CA ALA A 52 10.95 20.21 4.32
C ALA A 52 9.59 19.52 4.62
N VAL A 53 9.43 18.98 5.83
CA VAL A 53 8.24 18.28 6.30
C VAL A 53 7.64 19.00 7.51
N GLU A 54 6.42 19.49 7.35
CA GLU A 54 5.55 20.00 8.40
C GLU A 54 4.59 18.89 8.85
N LEU A 55 4.44 18.67 10.16
CA LEU A 55 3.44 17.76 10.70
C LEU A 55 2.22 18.51 11.17
N ILE A 56 1.02 18.00 10.84
CA ILE A 56 -0.24 18.42 11.44
C ILE A 56 -0.76 17.28 12.32
N GLU A 57 -1.00 17.59 13.59
CA GLU A 57 -1.64 16.65 14.49
C GLU A 57 -3.14 16.57 14.24
N GLY A 58 -3.66 15.35 14.12
CA GLY A 58 -5.08 15.09 13.96
C GLY A 58 -5.36 13.81 13.19
N THR A 59 -6.61 13.68 12.81
CA THR A 59 -7.10 12.50 12.08
C THR A 59 -7.74 12.91 10.76
N TRP A 60 -7.66 12.02 9.78
CA TRP A 60 -8.36 12.17 8.51
C TRP A 60 -9.90 12.03 8.67
N ALA A 61 -10.38 11.51 9.79
CA ALA A 61 -11.79 11.44 10.13
C ALA A 61 -12.30 12.73 10.83
N ASN A 62 -11.76 13.89 10.44
CA ASN A 62 -12.17 15.19 10.96
C ASN A 62 -12.06 16.28 9.90
N GLU A 63 -13.20 16.88 9.54
CA GLU A 63 -13.26 17.89 8.48
C GLU A 63 -12.40 19.12 8.76
N LYS A 64 -12.38 19.61 10.00
CA LYS A 64 -11.56 20.79 10.37
C LYS A 64 -10.09 20.52 10.17
N THR A 65 -9.64 19.34 10.55
CA THR A 65 -8.25 18.89 10.36
C THR A 65 -7.91 18.77 8.88
N LEU A 66 -8.80 18.18 8.07
CA LEU A 66 -8.58 18.04 6.62
C LEU A 66 -8.50 19.41 5.95
N ARG A 67 -9.40 20.36 6.26
CA ARG A 67 -9.34 21.73 5.74
C ARG A 67 -8.03 22.43 6.11
N LEU A 68 -7.60 22.30 7.36
CA LEU A 68 -6.31 22.85 7.80
C LEU A 68 -5.14 22.24 7.00
N GLY A 69 -5.22 20.93 6.74
CA GLY A 69 -4.23 20.20 5.95
C GLY A 69 -4.12 20.71 4.52
N PHE A 70 -5.24 20.81 3.82
CA PHE A 70 -5.29 21.25 2.41
C PHE A 70 -4.95 22.73 2.23
N ARG A 71 -5.35 23.59 3.17
CA ARG A 71 -5.21 25.05 3.04
C ARG A 71 -3.77 25.50 2.76
N GLY A 72 -3.60 26.20 1.62
CA GLY A 72 -2.30 26.69 1.18
C GLY A 72 -1.35 25.64 0.63
N CYS A 73 -1.83 24.39 0.41
CA CYS A 73 -1.15 23.39 -0.39
C CYS A 73 -1.62 23.48 -1.85
N GLN A 74 -0.75 23.14 -2.79
CA GLN A 74 -1.06 23.05 -4.22
C GLN A 74 -1.53 21.65 -4.58
N TYR A 75 -1.01 20.62 -3.92
CA TYR A 75 -1.20 19.24 -4.26
C TYR A 75 -1.58 18.40 -3.05
N ALA A 76 -2.17 17.24 -3.31
CA ALA A 76 -2.51 16.28 -2.26
C ALA A 76 -2.22 14.85 -2.67
N PHE A 77 -1.68 14.06 -1.73
CA PHE A 77 -1.63 12.60 -1.80
C PHE A 77 -2.47 12.04 -0.66
N VAL A 78 -3.49 11.27 -0.99
CA VAL A 78 -4.46 10.76 -0.02
C VAL A 78 -4.46 9.24 -0.03
N ASN A 79 -3.96 8.63 1.03
CA ASN A 79 -3.97 7.19 1.25
C ASN A 79 -4.54 6.88 2.64
N ILE A 80 -5.86 6.66 2.70
CA ILE A 80 -6.57 6.31 3.93
C ILE A 80 -6.37 4.82 4.22
N ASP A 81 -6.24 4.46 5.48
CA ASP A 81 -6.07 3.08 5.94
C ASP A 81 -7.45 2.43 6.22
N GLY A 82 -7.94 1.66 5.26
CA GLY A 82 -9.20 0.92 5.39
C GLY A 82 -9.15 -0.21 6.42
N PHE A 83 -7.96 -0.75 6.73
CA PHE A 83 -7.79 -1.71 7.83
C PHE A 83 -7.94 -1.08 9.21
N ASN A 84 -7.85 0.25 9.30
CA ASN A 84 -8.18 0.98 10.51
C ASN A 84 -9.70 1.10 10.67
N ALA A 85 -10.36 1.71 9.70
CA ALA A 85 -11.72 2.22 9.85
C ALA A 85 -12.81 1.29 9.31
N GLY A 86 -12.44 0.30 8.50
CA GLY A 86 -13.36 -0.48 7.70
C GLY A 86 -13.81 0.27 6.43
N GLU A 87 -14.36 -0.49 5.49
CA GLU A 87 -14.66 -0.03 4.13
C GLU A 87 -15.62 1.18 4.11
N LYS A 88 -16.70 1.13 4.86
CA LYS A 88 -17.72 2.18 4.89
C LYS A 88 -17.16 3.54 5.31
N THR A 89 -16.40 3.56 6.39
CA THR A 89 -15.79 4.79 6.92
C THR A 89 -14.66 5.28 6.02
N GLU A 90 -13.85 4.38 5.47
CA GLU A 90 -12.85 4.71 4.46
C GLU A 90 -13.48 5.40 3.25
N MET A 91 -14.54 4.82 2.69
CA MET A 91 -15.24 5.37 1.53
C MET A 91 -15.80 6.76 1.80
N TYR A 92 -16.48 6.97 2.92
CA TYR A 92 -17.03 8.27 3.29
C TYR A 92 -15.93 9.34 3.36
N TRP A 93 -14.86 9.07 4.11
CA TRP A 93 -13.81 10.06 4.31
C TRP A 93 -12.91 10.27 3.09
N ALA A 94 -12.76 9.27 2.22
CA ALA A 94 -12.05 9.45 0.96
C ALA A 94 -12.81 10.36 -0.01
N MET A 95 -14.15 10.18 -0.12
CA MET A 95 -15.00 11.11 -0.90
C MET A 95 -14.96 12.50 -0.28
N ARG A 96 -15.11 12.61 1.04
CA ARG A 96 -15.10 13.90 1.72
C ARG A 96 -13.75 14.61 1.60
N ALA A 97 -12.62 13.87 1.67
CA ALA A 97 -11.29 14.44 1.44
C ALA A 97 -11.14 15.00 0.02
N TYR A 98 -11.67 14.33 -1.00
CA TYR A 98 -11.70 14.84 -2.37
C TYR A 98 -12.48 16.15 -2.49
N GLU A 99 -13.69 16.21 -1.91
CA GLU A 99 -14.55 17.41 -1.92
C GLU A 99 -13.85 18.59 -1.23
N LEU A 100 -13.27 18.34 -0.04
CA LEU A 100 -12.55 19.36 0.72
C LEU A 100 -11.28 19.84 -0.02
N ALA A 101 -10.56 18.95 -0.69
CA ALA A 101 -9.42 19.31 -1.51
C ALA A 101 -9.83 20.28 -2.64
N LEU A 102 -10.97 19.99 -3.30
CA LEU A 102 -11.53 20.84 -4.34
C LEU A 102 -11.97 22.22 -3.78
N GLU A 103 -12.60 22.25 -2.60
CA GLU A 103 -13.04 23.48 -1.93
C GLU A 103 -11.85 24.36 -1.48
N GLU A 104 -10.77 23.75 -0.96
CA GLU A 104 -9.57 24.46 -0.49
C GLU A 104 -8.57 24.79 -1.62
N GLY A 105 -8.92 24.49 -2.88
CA GLY A 105 -8.18 24.91 -4.07
C GLY A 105 -6.95 24.06 -4.42
N ILE A 106 -6.96 22.78 -4.07
CA ILE A 106 -5.95 21.82 -4.54
C ILE A 106 -6.00 21.74 -6.07
N GLN A 107 -4.83 21.79 -6.70
CA GLN A 107 -4.68 21.77 -8.16
C GLN A 107 -4.54 20.35 -8.73
N PHE A 108 -3.89 19.46 -7.98
CA PHE A 108 -3.70 18.07 -8.38
C PHE A 108 -3.82 17.13 -7.18
N PHE A 109 -4.67 16.11 -7.32
CA PHE A 109 -5.03 15.16 -6.27
C PHE A 109 -4.64 13.74 -6.68
N VAL A 110 -3.74 13.11 -5.95
CA VAL A 110 -3.34 11.71 -6.15
C VAL A 110 -3.98 10.85 -5.06
N TYR A 111 -4.73 9.83 -5.46
CA TYR A 111 -5.35 8.89 -4.53
C TYR A 111 -4.57 7.58 -4.49
N GLY A 112 -4.13 7.17 -3.29
CA GLY A 112 -3.53 5.86 -3.04
C GLY A 112 -4.60 4.77 -3.14
N ASN A 113 -4.58 4.04 -4.25
CA ASN A 113 -5.61 3.10 -4.68
C ASN A 113 -5.13 1.64 -4.55
N LEU A 114 -6.07 0.71 -4.67
CA LEU A 114 -5.85 -0.73 -4.80
C LEU A 114 -6.64 -1.27 -5.99
N ASP A 115 -6.21 -2.41 -6.50
CA ASP A 115 -6.88 -3.10 -7.59
C ASP A 115 -8.38 -3.30 -7.35
N PHE A 116 -9.18 -2.98 -8.35
CA PHE A 116 -10.64 -3.13 -8.31
C PHE A 116 -11.14 -4.10 -9.38
N VAL A 117 -11.30 -5.33 -9.00
CA VAL A 117 -11.68 -6.41 -9.93
C VAL A 117 -13.11 -6.92 -9.74
N TYR A 118 -13.86 -6.33 -8.85
CA TYR A 118 -15.19 -6.83 -8.51
C TYR A 118 -16.08 -7.00 -9.74
N LYS A 119 -16.11 -6.02 -10.64
CA LYS A 119 -16.83 -6.12 -11.90
C LYS A 119 -16.22 -7.15 -12.86
N LYS A 120 -14.87 -7.19 -12.94
CA LYS A 120 -14.15 -8.12 -13.83
C LYS A 120 -14.32 -9.58 -13.42
N SER A 121 -14.52 -9.84 -12.13
CA SER A 121 -14.73 -11.18 -11.58
C SER A 121 -16.20 -11.64 -11.56
N GLY A 122 -17.11 -10.89 -12.16
CA GLY A 122 -18.55 -11.16 -12.05
C GLY A 122 -19.06 -11.05 -10.62
N TYR A 123 -18.51 -10.13 -9.84
CA TYR A 123 -18.85 -9.86 -8.43
C TYR A 123 -18.49 -10.99 -7.46
N GLN A 124 -17.52 -11.84 -7.81
CA GLN A 124 -17.10 -12.98 -6.99
C GLN A 124 -15.81 -12.75 -6.20
N ALA A 125 -14.95 -11.80 -6.62
CA ALA A 125 -13.76 -11.44 -5.88
C ALA A 125 -14.07 -10.39 -4.84
N SER A 126 -13.36 -10.42 -3.71
CA SER A 126 -13.50 -9.41 -2.67
C SER A 126 -12.97 -8.05 -3.10
N VAL A 127 -13.31 -7.04 -2.34
CA VAL A 127 -13.29 -5.68 -2.76
C VAL A 127 -12.64 -4.83 -1.70
N SER A 128 -11.64 -4.04 -2.10
CA SER A 128 -11.28 -2.90 -1.28
C SER A 128 -12.19 -1.71 -1.62
N GLY A 129 -12.64 -0.97 -0.61
CA GLY A 129 -13.34 0.30 -0.79
C GLY A 129 -12.55 1.28 -1.64
N LYS A 130 -11.22 1.19 -1.58
CA LYS A 130 -10.29 2.00 -2.39
C LYS A 130 -10.58 1.94 -3.89
N GLY A 131 -10.74 0.76 -4.46
CA GLY A 131 -11.00 0.64 -5.90
C GLY A 131 -12.32 1.27 -6.32
N ARG A 132 -13.38 1.18 -5.50
CA ARG A 132 -14.65 1.87 -5.74
C ARG A 132 -14.47 3.39 -5.73
N ILE A 133 -13.72 3.89 -4.75
CA ILE A 133 -13.41 5.33 -4.64
C ILE A 133 -12.55 5.78 -5.80
N GLY A 134 -11.53 5.00 -6.19
CA GLY A 134 -10.70 5.30 -7.35
C GLY A 134 -11.53 5.49 -8.62
N GLU A 135 -12.44 4.55 -8.95
CA GLU A 135 -13.36 4.71 -10.08
C GLU A 135 -14.22 5.97 -9.95
N TRP A 136 -14.76 6.25 -8.75
CA TRP A 136 -15.56 7.45 -8.53
C TRP A 136 -14.73 8.72 -8.74
N ILE A 137 -13.50 8.81 -8.21
CA ILE A 137 -12.60 9.97 -8.38
C ILE A 137 -12.32 10.22 -9.87
N LEU A 138 -11.99 9.18 -10.65
CA LEU A 138 -11.74 9.35 -12.08
C LEU A 138 -12.98 9.89 -12.83
N GLN A 139 -14.18 9.50 -12.44
CA GLN A 139 -15.41 10.02 -13.05
C GLN A 139 -15.64 11.52 -12.74
N GLN A 140 -15.10 12.03 -11.61
CA GLN A 140 -15.21 13.44 -11.26
C GLN A 140 -14.41 14.36 -12.20
N THR A 141 -13.44 13.83 -12.95
CA THR A 141 -12.66 14.60 -13.93
C THR A 141 -13.54 15.29 -14.98
N LYS A 142 -14.67 14.68 -15.35
CA LYS A 142 -15.62 15.26 -16.32
C LYS A 142 -16.21 16.58 -15.84
N ALA A 143 -16.52 16.70 -14.55
CA ALA A 143 -17.11 17.89 -13.97
C ALA A 143 -16.08 18.88 -13.40
N ASN A 144 -15.00 18.36 -12.82
CA ASN A 144 -14.08 19.14 -11.99
C ASN A 144 -12.67 19.24 -12.55
N GLY A 145 -12.33 18.58 -13.66
CA GLY A 145 -10.96 18.48 -14.18
C GLY A 145 -10.31 19.81 -14.58
N LYS A 146 -11.12 20.87 -14.80
CA LYS A 146 -10.60 22.24 -14.99
C LYS A 146 -10.20 22.93 -13.67
N ARG A 147 -10.70 22.44 -12.53
CA ARG A 147 -10.43 23.01 -11.21
C ARG A 147 -9.36 22.22 -10.48
N MET A 148 -9.39 20.89 -10.58
CA MET A 148 -8.46 19.98 -9.93
C MET A 148 -8.22 18.76 -10.82
N GLY A 149 -6.97 18.57 -11.26
CA GLY A 149 -6.54 17.32 -11.90
C GLY A 149 -6.49 16.19 -10.88
N VAL A 150 -6.63 14.94 -11.35
CA VAL A 150 -6.58 13.75 -10.50
C VAL A 150 -5.79 12.63 -11.14
N ALA A 151 -5.14 11.80 -10.30
CA ALA A 151 -4.58 10.52 -10.71
C ALA A 151 -4.80 9.48 -9.60
N LEU A 152 -4.84 8.22 -9.99
CA LEU A 152 -4.78 7.11 -9.06
C LEU A 152 -3.36 6.55 -9.04
N PHE A 153 -2.93 6.14 -7.86
CA PHE A 153 -1.72 5.38 -7.66
C PHE A 153 -2.11 4.00 -7.13
N THR A 154 -2.24 3.04 -8.05
CA THR A 154 -2.75 1.69 -7.76
C THR A 154 -1.61 0.72 -7.54
N THR A 155 -1.58 0.09 -6.37
CA THR A 155 -0.58 -0.91 -6.01
C THR A 155 -1.23 -2.27 -5.77
N GLY A 156 -0.45 -3.33 -6.00
CA GLY A 156 -0.68 -4.61 -5.37
C GLY A 156 -0.11 -4.63 -3.93
N PRO A 157 -0.02 -5.82 -3.32
CA PRO A 157 0.63 -5.99 -2.02
C PRO A 157 2.10 -5.59 -2.06
N TYR A 158 2.61 -5.04 -0.95
CA TYR A 158 4.03 -4.73 -0.83
C TYR A 158 4.85 -6.02 -0.77
N MET A 159 5.98 -6.06 -1.50
CA MET A 159 6.86 -7.22 -1.49
C MET A 159 7.41 -7.49 -0.09
N GLU A 160 7.65 -6.43 0.68
CA GLU A 160 8.10 -6.48 2.08
C GLU A 160 7.14 -7.28 2.98
N MET A 161 5.85 -7.35 2.64
CA MET A 161 4.87 -8.14 3.40
C MET A 161 5.11 -9.64 3.29
N ALA A 162 5.75 -10.12 2.22
CA ALA A 162 6.12 -11.53 2.08
C ALA A 162 7.25 -11.96 3.02
N LEU A 163 7.97 -10.99 3.62
CA LEU A 163 9.02 -11.18 4.62
C LEU A 163 8.70 -10.47 5.94
N GLY A 164 7.45 -10.04 6.13
CA GLY A 164 7.02 -9.24 7.27
C GLY A 164 6.20 -10.03 8.29
N LYS A 165 6.12 -9.48 9.50
CA LYS A 165 5.30 -10.01 10.60
C LYS A 165 3.83 -9.63 10.43
N ASP A 166 2.94 -10.51 10.87
CA ASP A 166 1.49 -10.27 10.96
C ASP A 166 0.85 -9.86 9.62
N THR A 167 1.35 -10.42 8.52
CA THR A 167 0.78 -10.24 7.18
C THR A 167 0.14 -11.54 6.66
N PRO A 168 -0.78 -11.46 5.68
CA PRO A 168 -1.35 -12.67 5.08
C PRO A 168 -0.32 -13.54 4.34
N MET A 169 0.86 -13.00 4.12
CA MET A 169 1.94 -13.59 3.32
C MET A 169 3.16 -14.00 4.15
N SER A 170 3.10 -13.88 5.47
CA SER A 170 4.22 -14.19 6.36
C SER A 170 4.69 -15.63 6.20
N PRO A 171 6.01 -15.88 6.06
CA PRO A 171 6.55 -17.23 6.04
C PRO A 171 6.63 -17.82 7.45
N VAL A 172 6.86 -19.12 7.49
CA VAL A 172 7.21 -19.86 8.71
C VAL A 172 8.54 -20.56 8.53
N ILE A 173 9.29 -20.74 9.62
CA ILE A 173 10.55 -21.49 9.63
C ILE A 173 10.34 -22.76 10.46
N ASP A 174 10.68 -23.91 9.91
CA ASP A 174 10.62 -25.18 10.64
C ASP A 174 11.91 -25.43 11.47
N ASP A 175 11.90 -26.47 12.31
CA ASP A 175 13.03 -26.82 13.18
C ASP A 175 14.32 -27.17 12.42
N ARG A 176 14.22 -27.41 11.12
CA ARG A 176 15.37 -27.65 10.22
C ARG A 176 15.87 -26.39 9.52
N GLY A 177 15.26 -25.26 9.82
CA GLY A 177 15.61 -23.97 9.21
C GLY A 177 15.08 -23.79 7.78
N VAL A 178 14.07 -24.54 7.36
CA VAL A 178 13.45 -24.37 6.05
C VAL A 178 12.39 -23.28 6.11
N VAL A 179 12.60 -22.22 5.31
CA VAL A 179 11.62 -21.12 5.15
C VAL A 179 10.48 -21.59 4.26
N THR A 180 9.25 -21.49 4.73
CA THR A 180 8.09 -22.00 4.00
C THR A 180 6.99 -20.95 3.93
N TRP A 181 6.57 -20.59 2.72
CA TRP A 181 5.34 -19.85 2.48
C TRP A 181 4.19 -20.82 2.21
N ARG A 182 3.15 -20.74 3.02
CA ARG A 182 1.94 -21.59 2.89
C ARG A 182 0.76 -20.70 2.50
N VAL A 183 0.46 -20.63 1.21
CA VAL A 183 -0.51 -19.69 0.66
C VAL A 183 -1.48 -20.37 -0.30
N PRO A 184 -2.77 -19.96 -0.36
CA PRO A 184 -3.77 -20.57 -1.23
C PRO A 184 -3.79 -19.86 -2.59
N LEU A 185 -2.67 -19.83 -3.33
CA LEU A 185 -2.52 -19.07 -4.57
C LEU A 185 -2.75 -19.91 -5.83
N GLY A 186 -2.53 -21.22 -5.79
CA GLY A 186 -2.61 -22.10 -6.97
C GLY A 186 -1.68 -21.63 -8.09
N ALA A 187 -2.20 -21.61 -9.31
CA ALA A 187 -1.47 -21.11 -10.50
C ALA A 187 -1.48 -19.58 -10.64
N GLY A 188 -1.94 -18.85 -9.62
CA GLY A 188 -1.99 -17.39 -9.62
C GLY A 188 -0.62 -16.73 -9.42
N ALA A 189 -0.59 -15.42 -9.60
CA ALA A 189 0.59 -14.60 -9.29
C ALA A 189 0.15 -13.23 -8.76
N ILE A 190 1.00 -12.61 -7.97
CA ILE A 190 0.70 -11.33 -7.32
C ILE A 190 1.57 -10.23 -7.94
N PRO A 191 0.99 -9.13 -8.42
CA PRO A 191 1.75 -7.97 -8.88
C PRO A 191 2.29 -7.18 -7.67
N HIS A 192 3.33 -7.72 -7.03
CA HIS A 192 3.96 -7.08 -5.89
C HIS A 192 4.63 -5.75 -6.25
N VAL A 193 4.56 -4.78 -5.34
CA VAL A 193 5.28 -3.51 -5.47
C VAL A 193 6.36 -3.40 -4.39
N ALA A 194 7.53 -2.86 -4.75
CA ALA A 194 8.53 -2.44 -3.77
C ALA A 194 8.13 -1.10 -3.15
N LEU A 195 8.18 -0.98 -1.83
CA LEU A 195 7.82 0.27 -1.14
C LEU A 195 8.70 1.45 -1.58
N ASP A 196 9.99 1.22 -1.84
CA ASP A 196 10.88 2.29 -2.27
C ASP A 196 10.53 2.84 -3.67
N ASP A 197 10.04 1.99 -4.59
CA ASP A 197 9.62 2.42 -5.92
C ASP A 197 8.38 3.34 -5.86
N CYS A 198 7.56 3.23 -4.79
CA CYS A 198 6.41 4.13 -4.59
C CYS A 198 6.82 5.60 -4.55
N ALA A 199 8.00 5.90 -4.02
CA ALA A 199 8.57 7.25 -3.98
C ALA A 199 8.69 7.84 -5.40
N TYR A 200 9.23 7.05 -6.31
CA TYR A 200 9.48 7.48 -7.69
C TYR A 200 8.18 7.68 -8.47
N TYR A 201 7.28 6.72 -8.42
CA TYR A 201 6.02 6.77 -9.17
C TYR A 201 5.12 7.92 -8.72
N VAL A 202 4.96 8.11 -7.40
CA VAL A 202 4.13 9.22 -6.90
C VAL A 202 4.77 10.57 -7.22
N ARG A 203 6.11 10.67 -7.16
CA ARG A 203 6.83 11.86 -7.58
C ARG A 203 6.58 12.15 -9.06
N TRP A 204 6.67 11.15 -9.92
CA TRP A 204 6.40 11.29 -11.35
C TRP A 204 4.98 11.83 -11.62
N LEU A 205 3.97 11.34 -10.90
CA LEU A 205 2.59 11.84 -11.04
C LEU A 205 2.47 13.35 -10.76
N PHE A 206 3.24 13.87 -9.80
CA PHE A 206 3.24 15.30 -9.50
C PHE A 206 4.09 16.11 -10.48
N ASP A 207 5.17 15.55 -10.99
CA ASP A 207 6.04 16.23 -11.97
C ASP A 207 5.39 16.30 -13.36
N HIS A 208 4.52 15.34 -13.70
CA HIS A 208 3.90 15.16 -15.03
C HIS A 208 2.38 15.29 -14.98
N GLN A 209 1.85 16.27 -14.26
CA GLN A 209 0.42 16.43 -13.99
C GLN A 209 -0.47 16.42 -15.24
N GLN A 210 0.01 16.96 -16.37
CA GLN A 210 -0.76 16.96 -17.63
C GLN A 210 -0.95 15.56 -18.19
N GLU A 211 0.10 14.74 -18.16
CA GLU A 211 0.07 13.33 -18.61
C GLU A 211 -0.66 12.44 -17.60
N ALA A 212 -0.48 12.73 -16.32
CA ALA A 212 -1.06 11.96 -15.22
C ALA A 212 -2.54 12.24 -14.98
N ASN A 213 -3.10 13.34 -15.52
CA ASN A 213 -4.48 13.69 -15.25
C ASN A 213 -5.47 12.69 -15.85
N GLY A 214 -6.21 12.00 -15.01
CA GLY A 214 -7.12 10.93 -15.38
C GLY A 214 -6.47 9.54 -15.47
N LEU A 215 -5.17 9.45 -15.18
CA LEU A 215 -4.44 8.18 -15.22
C LEU A 215 -4.72 7.35 -13.95
N ASP A 216 -4.92 6.07 -14.13
CA ASP A 216 -4.73 5.06 -13.09
C ASP A 216 -3.36 4.42 -13.31
N LEU A 217 -2.36 4.85 -12.53
CA LEU A 217 -1.01 4.32 -12.61
C LEU A 217 -0.91 3.04 -11.76
N GLU A 218 -1.07 1.91 -12.42
CA GLU A 218 -1.02 0.58 -11.83
C GLU A 218 0.41 0.05 -11.80
N VAL A 219 1.04 0.01 -10.62
CA VAL A 219 2.48 -0.30 -10.47
C VAL A 219 2.73 -1.69 -9.90
N ALA A 220 3.85 -2.30 -10.30
CA ALA A 220 4.38 -3.54 -9.72
C ALA A 220 5.85 -3.76 -10.11
N ILE A 221 6.53 -4.62 -9.35
CA ILE A 221 7.81 -5.23 -9.75
C ILE A 221 7.56 -6.15 -10.95
N ASP A 222 6.75 -7.18 -10.73
CA ASP A 222 6.31 -8.20 -11.66
C ASP A 222 5.12 -8.95 -11.06
N HIS A 223 4.47 -9.83 -11.87
CA HIS A 223 3.55 -10.84 -11.36
C HIS A 223 4.34 -12.01 -10.82
N ILE A 224 4.42 -12.12 -9.50
CA ILE A 224 5.34 -13.02 -8.79
C ILE A 224 4.56 -14.17 -8.15
N THR A 225 5.00 -15.39 -8.41
CA THR A 225 4.52 -16.60 -7.74
C THR A 225 5.30 -16.85 -6.43
N TYR A 226 4.76 -17.65 -5.52
CA TYR A 226 5.49 -18.00 -4.31
C TYR A 226 6.62 -19.01 -4.54
N ASP A 227 6.58 -19.78 -5.64
CA ASP A 227 7.70 -20.60 -6.08
C ASP A 227 8.89 -19.74 -6.47
N GLU A 228 8.66 -18.64 -7.18
CA GLU A 228 9.71 -17.67 -7.52
C GLU A 228 10.29 -16.98 -6.28
N ILE A 229 9.44 -16.61 -5.30
CA ILE A 229 9.92 -16.05 -4.02
C ILE A 229 10.83 -17.04 -3.31
N ALA A 230 10.39 -18.30 -3.16
CA ALA A 230 11.15 -19.34 -2.48
C ALA A 230 12.48 -19.66 -3.18
N ALA A 231 12.46 -19.81 -4.50
CA ALA A 231 13.65 -20.07 -5.30
C ALA A 231 14.66 -18.92 -5.23
N ALA A 232 14.18 -17.68 -5.36
CA ALA A 232 15.02 -16.49 -5.28
C ALA A 232 15.58 -16.30 -3.86
N PHE A 233 14.78 -16.53 -2.81
CA PHE A 233 15.24 -16.47 -1.43
C PHE A 233 16.35 -17.49 -1.16
N ALA A 234 16.16 -18.75 -1.58
CA ALA A 234 17.18 -19.78 -1.43
C ALA A 234 18.48 -19.42 -2.17
N LYS A 235 18.38 -18.86 -3.37
CA LYS A 235 19.52 -18.42 -4.19
C LYS A 235 20.28 -17.27 -3.55
N VAL A 236 19.59 -16.29 -2.97
CA VAL A 236 20.22 -15.09 -2.39
C VAL A 236 20.81 -15.37 -1.01
N THR A 237 20.13 -16.18 -0.19
CA THR A 237 20.54 -16.41 1.21
C THR A 237 21.37 -17.68 1.40
N GLY A 238 21.35 -18.60 0.44
CA GLY A 238 21.92 -19.94 0.60
C GLY A 238 21.13 -20.83 1.56
N ARG A 239 19.94 -20.42 2.01
CA ARG A 239 19.09 -21.15 2.97
C ARG A 239 17.97 -21.91 2.26
N PRO A 240 17.61 -23.11 2.72
CA PRO A 240 16.53 -23.86 2.10
C PRO A 240 15.19 -23.11 2.25
N ALA A 241 14.48 -23.00 1.14
CA ALA A 241 13.18 -22.34 1.11
C ALA A 241 12.24 -23.06 0.13
N LYS A 242 10.94 -23.02 0.42
CA LYS A 242 9.90 -23.59 -0.44
C LYS A 242 8.59 -22.82 -0.31
N SER A 243 7.74 -22.95 -1.32
CA SER A 243 6.32 -22.63 -1.22
C SER A 243 5.49 -23.91 -1.06
N VAL A 244 4.32 -23.79 -0.49
CA VAL A 244 3.33 -24.85 -0.40
C VAL A 244 1.98 -24.23 -0.73
N ASP A 245 1.41 -24.66 -1.87
CA ASP A 245 0.03 -24.30 -2.17
C ASP A 245 -0.90 -25.07 -1.24
N VAL A 246 -1.78 -24.34 -0.57
CA VAL A 246 -2.74 -24.91 0.39
C VAL A 246 -4.16 -24.57 -0.05
N THR A 247 -5.14 -25.33 0.41
CA THR A 247 -6.53 -24.95 0.26
C THR A 247 -6.85 -23.70 1.08
N MET A 248 -7.91 -22.98 0.73
CA MET A 248 -8.38 -21.84 1.53
C MET A 248 -8.74 -22.25 2.96
N GLU A 249 -9.27 -23.46 3.12
CA GLU A 249 -9.61 -24.02 4.43
C GLU A 249 -8.35 -24.27 5.28
N GLU A 250 -7.33 -24.90 4.71
CA GLU A 250 -6.04 -25.12 5.38
C GLU A 250 -5.36 -23.80 5.74
N TYR A 251 -5.40 -22.80 4.86
CA TYR A 251 -4.86 -21.48 5.13
C TYR A 251 -5.51 -20.84 6.38
N TRP A 252 -6.85 -20.92 6.49
CA TRP A 252 -7.55 -20.38 7.65
C TRP A 252 -7.38 -21.20 8.92
N ASN A 253 -7.07 -22.47 8.82
CA ASN A 253 -6.91 -23.36 9.98
C ASN A 253 -5.47 -23.42 10.51
N SER A 254 -4.46 -23.15 9.66
CA SER A 254 -3.04 -23.32 10.01
C SER A 254 -2.11 -22.18 9.49
N GLY A 255 -2.64 -21.18 8.79
CA GLY A 255 -1.89 -20.05 8.25
C GLY A 255 -1.63 -18.93 9.28
N PRO A 256 -1.06 -17.79 8.83
CA PRO A 256 -0.70 -16.67 9.70
C PRO A 256 -1.86 -16.14 10.55
N PHE A 257 -3.09 -16.27 10.06
CA PHE A 257 -4.30 -15.75 10.70
C PHE A 257 -5.21 -16.84 11.32
N ALA A 258 -4.69 -18.06 11.53
CA ALA A 258 -5.46 -19.16 12.09
C ALA A 258 -6.09 -18.85 13.47
N ARG A 259 -5.46 -17.96 14.25
CA ARG A 259 -5.95 -17.55 15.57
C ARG A 259 -6.93 -16.38 15.54
N VAL A 260 -7.15 -15.75 14.38
CA VAL A 260 -8.09 -14.61 14.26
C VAL A 260 -9.52 -15.14 14.34
N PRO A 261 -10.36 -14.64 15.27
CA PRO A 261 -11.76 -15.07 15.37
C PRO A 261 -12.53 -14.82 14.07
N LYS A 262 -13.45 -15.72 13.72
CA LYS A 262 -14.22 -15.65 12.46
C LYS A 262 -15.03 -14.36 12.33
N GLN A 263 -15.50 -13.81 13.44
CA GLN A 263 -16.33 -12.59 13.51
C GLN A 263 -15.52 -11.30 13.55
N THR A 264 -14.18 -11.37 13.49
CA THR A 264 -13.35 -10.17 13.48
C THR A 264 -13.67 -9.31 12.26
N ALA A 265 -13.90 -8.03 12.48
CA ALA A 265 -14.16 -7.07 11.40
C ALA A 265 -12.91 -6.86 10.52
N ALA A 266 -13.12 -6.59 9.24
CA ALA A 266 -12.06 -6.18 8.30
C ALA A 266 -11.63 -4.72 8.51
N GLY A 267 -11.70 -4.22 9.71
CA GLY A 267 -11.20 -2.93 10.16
C GLY A 267 -11.16 -2.97 11.67
N TYR A 268 -10.00 -2.80 12.27
CA TYR A 268 -9.86 -2.99 13.72
C TYR A 268 -10.61 -1.94 14.56
N ASN A 269 -11.09 -0.86 13.95
CA ASN A 269 -11.99 0.14 14.52
C ASN A 269 -13.39 0.11 13.88
N ALA A 270 -13.69 -0.86 13.02
CA ALA A 270 -15.02 -1.01 12.46
C ALA A 270 -15.98 -1.63 13.48
N ASP A 271 -17.24 -1.21 13.42
CA ASP A 271 -18.30 -1.79 14.25
C ASP A 271 -18.71 -3.17 13.72
N VAL A 272 -18.50 -4.20 14.52
CA VAL A 272 -18.91 -5.58 14.18
C VAL A 272 -20.42 -5.77 14.16
N GLY A 273 -21.18 -4.88 14.78
CA GLY A 273 -22.65 -4.87 14.76
C GLY A 273 -23.23 -4.20 13.52
N ASP A 274 -22.43 -3.48 12.72
CA ASP A 274 -22.87 -2.87 11.48
C ASP A 274 -22.97 -3.94 10.38
N PRO A 275 -24.16 -4.19 9.79
CA PRO A 275 -24.34 -5.20 8.75
C PRO A 275 -23.57 -4.90 7.46
N ALA A 276 -23.05 -3.68 7.28
CA ALA A 276 -22.18 -3.32 6.18
C ALA A 276 -20.70 -3.65 6.44
N THR A 277 -20.35 -4.12 7.65
CA THR A 277 -18.99 -4.49 7.99
C THR A 277 -18.66 -5.88 7.47
N MET A 278 -17.69 -5.96 6.55
CA MET A 278 -17.14 -7.24 6.08
C MET A 278 -16.31 -7.90 7.18
N SER A 279 -16.34 -9.23 7.27
CA SER A 279 -15.42 -9.94 8.15
C SER A 279 -13.98 -9.91 7.63
N PHE A 280 -13.01 -9.98 8.54
CA PHE A 280 -11.59 -10.12 8.20
C PHE A 280 -11.34 -11.36 7.32
N ARG A 281 -12.01 -12.47 7.64
CA ARG A 281 -11.89 -13.72 6.88
C ARG A 281 -12.41 -13.56 5.46
N ASP A 282 -13.57 -12.95 5.24
CA ASP A 282 -14.12 -12.73 3.90
C ASP A 282 -13.24 -11.80 3.08
N ASN A 283 -12.76 -10.72 3.70
CA ASN A 283 -11.84 -9.78 3.04
C ASN A 283 -10.58 -10.50 2.52
N PHE A 284 -9.89 -11.28 3.35
CA PHE A 284 -8.67 -11.97 2.92
C PHE A 284 -8.93 -13.23 2.08
N THR A 285 -10.10 -13.86 2.19
CA THR A 285 -10.52 -14.89 1.23
C THR A 285 -10.66 -14.29 -0.17
N GLY A 286 -11.28 -13.15 -0.28
CA GLY A 286 -11.36 -12.45 -1.54
C GLY A 286 -10.02 -11.95 -2.06
N PHE A 287 -9.14 -11.46 -1.19
CA PHE A 287 -7.76 -11.12 -1.53
C PHE A 287 -7.05 -12.29 -2.24
N TRP A 288 -7.07 -13.50 -1.69
CA TRP A 288 -6.47 -14.66 -2.30
C TRP A 288 -7.16 -15.09 -3.61
N ASN A 289 -8.49 -15.05 -3.64
CA ASN A 289 -9.26 -15.41 -4.85
C ASN A 289 -8.93 -14.47 -6.02
N MET A 290 -8.73 -13.19 -5.77
CA MET A 290 -8.30 -12.22 -6.78
C MET A 290 -6.96 -12.61 -7.40
N TRP A 291 -5.97 -12.95 -6.58
CA TRP A 291 -4.63 -13.29 -7.04
C TRP A 291 -4.56 -14.66 -7.72
N ARG A 292 -5.35 -15.64 -7.28
CA ARG A 292 -5.49 -16.93 -7.95
C ARG A 292 -5.91 -16.79 -9.42
N LEU A 293 -6.64 -15.75 -9.74
CA LEU A 293 -7.14 -15.44 -11.08
C LEU A 293 -6.23 -14.47 -11.87
N SER A 294 -5.06 -14.13 -11.34
CA SER A 294 -4.16 -13.10 -11.89
C SER A 294 -2.79 -13.64 -12.32
N GLY A 295 -2.71 -14.89 -12.77
CA GLY A 295 -1.44 -15.52 -13.17
C GLY A 295 -0.82 -14.93 -14.45
N GLY A 296 0.52 -14.78 -14.43
CA GLY A 296 1.34 -14.49 -15.59
C GLY A 296 1.00 -13.20 -16.34
N ASN A 297 0.47 -12.17 -15.68
CA ASN A 297 0.01 -10.92 -16.27
C ASN A 297 -1.07 -11.10 -17.37
N LYS A 298 -1.83 -12.19 -17.31
CA LYS A 298 -2.87 -12.57 -18.30
C LYS A 298 -4.26 -12.73 -17.70
N GLY A 299 -4.35 -12.68 -16.36
CA GLY A 299 -5.59 -12.88 -15.62
C GLY A 299 -6.38 -11.59 -15.39
N LEU A 300 -7.13 -11.55 -14.27
CA LEU A 300 -7.99 -10.42 -13.91
C LEU A 300 -7.21 -9.13 -13.66
N ILE A 301 -6.07 -9.25 -12.98
CA ILE A 301 -5.18 -8.12 -12.72
C ILE A 301 -4.02 -8.20 -13.71
N GLN A 302 -3.83 -7.11 -14.42
CA GLN A 302 -2.73 -6.94 -15.37
C GLN A 302 -2.00 -5.64 -15.05
N ARG A 303 -0.74 -5.54 -15.50
CA ARG A 303 0.09 -4.33 -15.42
C ARG A 303 0.66 -4.02 -16.80
N ASP A 304 0.70 -2.76 -17.15
CA ASP A 304 1.41 -2.28 -18.33
C ASP A 304 2.87 -1.99 -17.99
N TYR A 305 3.70 -3.02 -18.03
CA TYR A 305 5.13 -2.87 -17.78
C TYR A 305 5.85 -2.01 -18.82
N ALA A 306 5.32 -1.94 -20.06
CA ALA A 306 5.86 -1.07 -21.09
C ALA A 306 5.64 0.42 -20.76
N LEU A 307 4.56 0.75 -20.06
CA LEU A 307 4.34 2.09 -19.49
C LEU A 307 5.26 2.35 -18.29
N LEU A 308 5.46 1.37 -17.43
CA LEU A 308 6.25 1.56 -16.20
C LEU A 308 7.75 1.74 -16.48
N ASP A 309 8.28 1.08 -17.49
CA ASP A 309 9.72 1.12 -17.81
C ASP A 309 10.25 2.52 -18.16
N PRO A 310 9.62 3.33 -19.01
CA PRO A 310 10.05 4.71 -19.24
C PRO A 310 9.77 5.65 -18.08
N ILE A 311 8.70 5.43 -17.30
CA ILE A 311 8.39 6.22 -16.11
C ILE A 311 9.49 6.03 -15.06
N HIS A 312 9.90 4.79 -14.80
CA HIS A 312 10.93 4.45 -13.82
C HIS A 312 11.97 3.48 -14.42
N PRO A 313 12.94 3.98 -15.20
CA PRO A 313 13.93 3.10 -15.87
C PRO A 313 14.73 2.22 -14.91
N GLY A 314 14.96 2.69 -13.68
CA GLY A 314 15.67 1.98 -12.61
C GLY A 314 14.81 1.05 -11.76
N ARG A 315 13.52 0.86 -12.09
CA ARG A 315 12.63 0.03 -11.28
C ARG A 315 13.15 -1.40 -11.13
N ILE A 316 12.83 -2.00 -10.02
CA ILE A 316 13.05 -3.42 -9.78
C ILE A 316 12.12 -4.23 -10.71
N ARG A 317 12.68 -5.26 -11.39
CA ARG A 317 11.96 -6.06 -12.39
C ARG A 317 11.84 -7.54 -12.04
N SER A 318 12.37 -7.97 -10.91
CA SER A 318 12.24 -9.36 -10.45
C SER A 318 12.33 -9.46 -8.94
N VAL A 319 11.76 -10.52 -8.39
CA VAL A 319 11.87 -10.80 -6.95
C VAL A 319 13.33 -11.06 -6.54
N GLU A 320 14.15 -11.70 -7.38
CA GLU A 320 15.57 -11.91 -7.06
C GLU A 320 16.33 -10.59 -6.93
N GLN A 321 16.10 -9.66 -7.87
CA GLN A 321 16.71 -8.34 -7.80
C GLN A 321 16.28 -7.60 -6.52
N TRP A 322 15.00 -7.64 -6.17
CA TRP A 322 14.47 -7.03 -4.96
C TRP A 322 15.12 -7.63 -3.70
N LEU A 323 15.17 -8.96 -3.61
CA LEU A 323 15.79 -9.65 -2.47
C LEU A 323 17.27 -9.28 -2.29
N ARG A 324 18.04 -9.16 -3.40
CA ARG A 324 19.44 -8.72 -3.32
C ARG A 324 19.59 -7.30 -2.81
N VAL A 325 18.70 -6.39 -3.25
CA VAL A 325 18.69 -5.00 -2.78
C VAL A 325 18.38 -4.94 -1.28
N GLU A 326 17.38 -5.69 -0.84
CA GLU A 326 16.98 -5.72 0.57
C GLU A 326 18.03 -6.39 1.47
N ASP A 327 18.64 -7.49 1.03
CA ASP A 327 19.74 -8.15 1.77
C ASP A 327 20.91 -7.18 1.99
N LYS A 328 21.28 -6.44 0.95
CA LYS A 328 22.32 -5.42 1.03
C LYS A 328 21.96 -4.30 1.99
N LYS A 329 20.74 -3.74 1.89
CA LYS A 329 20.26 -2.67 2.79
C LYS A 329 20.27 -3.10 4.26
N ASP A 330 19.78 -4.30 4.55
CA ASP A 330 19.74 -4.80 5.93
C ASP A 330 21.15 -4.97 6.49
N ARG A 331 22.09 -5.49 5.69
CA ARG A 331 23.49 -5.63 6.10
C ARG A 331 24.17 -4.28 6.33
N GLU A 332 23.96 -3.32 5.43
CA GLU A 332 24.51 -1.96 5.55
C GLU A 332 23.93 -1.21 6.78
N ALA A 333 22.69 -1.50 7.14
CA ALA A 333 22.05 -0.96 8.35
C ALA A 333 22.44 -1.70 9.64
N GLY A 334 23.28 -2.74 9.57
CA GLY A 334 23.68 -3.55 10.74
C GLY A 334 22.55 -4.43 11.29
N LEU A 335 21.54 -4.69 10.48
CA LEU A 335 20.34 -5.47 10.86
C LEU A 335 20.46 -6.97 10.47
N GLY A 336 21.65 -7.42 10.05
CA GLY A 336 21.85 -8.72 9.45
C GLY A 336 21.43 -8.73 7.98
N GLY A 337 21.09 -9.91 7.43
CA GLY A 337 20.56 -10.03 6.07
C GLY A 337 19.10 -10.50 6.06
N LEU A 338 18.67 -11.00 4.91
CA LEU A 338 17.32 -11.53 4.75
C LEU A 338 17.01 -12.72 5.65
N TRP A 339 18.01 -13.54 5.97
CA TRP A 339 17.82 -14.66 6.91
C TRP A 339 17.43 -14.17 8.30
N GLU A 340 18.16 -13.19 8.83
CA GLU A 340 17.86 -12.57 10.12
C GLU A 340 16.51 -11.88 10.11
N ARG A 341 16.13 -11.22 8.99
CA ARG A 341 14.80 -10.61 8.80
C ARG A 341 13.69 -11.65 8.91
N VAL A 342 13.84 -12.82 8.29
CA VAL A 342 12.82 -13.88 8.30
C VAL A 342 12.81 -14.66 9.61
N SER A 343 13.96 -14.79 10.27
CA SER A 343 14.08 -15.42 11.61
C SER A 343 13.44 -14.58 12.71
N ASP A 344 13.51 -13.25 12.57
CA ASP A 344 12.84 -12.27 13.44
C ASP A 344 12.00 -11.33 12.58
N LEU A 345 10.82 -11.81 12.20
CA LEU A 345 9.91 -11.07 11.33
C LEU A 345 9.58 -9.69 11.89
N ARG A 346 9.95 -8.64 11.16
CA ARG A 346 9.68 -7.26 11.56
C ARG A 346 8.35 -6.76 11.03
N PRO A 347 7.68 -5.87 11.76
CA PRO A 347 6.46 -5.23 11.29
C PRO A 347 6.74 -4.39 10.02
N VAL A 348 5.94 -4.58 8.98
CA VAL A 348 5.93 -3.73 7.78
C VAL A 348 4.83 -2.68 7.88
N LEU A 349 3.66 -3.11 8.33
CA LEU A 349 2.47 -2.27 8.42
C LEU A 349 2.44 -1.54 9.77
N LYS A 350 2.03 -0.27 9.74
CA LYS A 350 1.94 0.58 10.93
C LYS A 350 1.05 0.00 12.03
N ILE A 351 0.01 -0.75 11.67
CA ILE A 351 -0.91 -1.37 12.62
C ILE A 351 -0.20 -2.28 13.63
N ALA A 352 0.88 -2.92 13.24
CA ALA A 352 1.66 -3.78 14.12
C ALA A 352 2.44 -3.00 15.20
N GLU A 353 2.67 -1.71 14.97
CA GLU A 353 3.40 -0.81 15.85
C GLU A 353 2.46 0.19 16.54
N ASP A 354 1.28 0.42 16.00
CA ASP A 354 0.35 1.44 16.46
C ASP A 354 -0.59 0.88 17.55
N GLY A 355 -0.25 1.11 18.82
CA GLY A 355 -1.07 0.74 19.98
C GLY A 355 -2.42 1.46 20.09
N ARG A 356 -2.89 2.15 19.05
CA ARG A 356 -4.06 3.03 19.05
C ARG A 356 -5.34 2.37 18.52
N ARG A 357 -5.57 1.11 18.80
CA ARG A 357 -6.89 0.50 18.60
C ARG A 357 -7.95 1.32 19.31
N GLY A 358 -9.06 1.61 18.64
CA GLY A 358 -10.15 2.44 19.16
C GLY A 358 -10.00 3.95 18.88
N LYS A 359 -8.97 4.39 18.12
CA LYS A 359 -8.78 5.80 17.73
C LYS A 359 -8.64 5.92 16.21
N LEU A 360 -9.64 6.52 15.58
CA LEU A 360 -9.61 6.93 14.17
C LEU A 360 -8.68 8.12 13.95
#